data_f867b13137d0d03252203b5681976e35
#
_entry.id   f867b13137d0d03252203b5681976e35
#
_cell.length_a   1.000
_cell.length_b   1.000
_cell.length_c   1.000
_cell.angle_alpha   90.00
_cell.angle_beta   90.00
_cell.angle_gamma   90.00
#
_symmetry.space_group_name_H-M   'P 1'
#
loop_
_entity.id
_entity.type
_entity.pdbx_description
1 polymer ?
#
loop_
_entity_poly.entity_id
_entity_poly.type
_entity_poly.pdbx_seq_one_letter_code
_entity_poly.pdbx_strand_id
1 'polypeptide(L)'
;MPRYNPAVIEPKWQSYWETNKTFRSPEMPAGDKVYILDMFPYPSGAGLHVGHPEGYTATDIQSRYWRMRGKSVLHPMGYDAFGLPAEEYAIRTNTPPRVSTEQNIANFTRQLKMLGFSYDWERCLATTDREYFRWTQWIFLLLFDTWFDLEQQRGSPLI
;
A
#
# COMPACT_ATOMS: atom_id res chain seq x y z
N MET A 1 35.00 13.85 15.32
CA MET A 1 33.67 14.05 14.74
C MET A 1 32.65 13.23 15.53
N PRO A 2 31.46 13.76 15.84
CA PRO A 2 30.46 12.96 16.52
C PRO A 2 30.09 11.76 15.65
N ARG A 3 30.08 10.56 16.25
CA ARG A 3 29.74 9.31 15.56
C ARG A 3 28.23 9.27 15.33
N TYR A 4 27.79 8.84 14.15
CA TYR A 4 26.37 8.60 13.85
C TYR A 4 25.75 7.65 14.89
N ASN A 5 24.66 8.08 15.52
CA ASN A 5 23.91 7.28 16.48
C ASN A 5 22.49 7.08 15.96
N PRO A 6 22.18 5.91 15.36
CA PRO A 6 20.88 5.64 14.75
C PRO A 6 19.73 5.73 15.79
N ALA A 7 19.96 5.25 16.99
CA ALA A 7 18.93 5.24 18.04
C ALA A 7 18.43 6.66 18.45
N VAL A 8 19.22 7.69 18.16
CA VAL A 8 18.85 9.09 18.43
C VAL A 8 18.38 9.80 17.16
N ILE A 9 19.07 9.56 16.04
CA ILE A 9 18.85 10.33 14.81
C ILE A 9 17.63 9.82 14.04
N GLU A 10 17.45 8.53 13.93
CA GLU A 10 16.35 7.94 13.14
C GLU A 10 14.97 8.28 13.72
N PRO A 11 14.67 8.06 15.02
CA PRO A 11 13.38 8.42 15.58
C PRO A 11 13.07 9.92 15.48
N LYS A 12 14.11 10.78 15.59
CA LYS A 12 13.95 12.21 15.42
C LYS A 12 13.41 12.56 14.03
N TRP A 13 14.00 11.98 12.98
CA TRP A 13 13.59 12.30 11.62
C TRP A 13 12.28 11.62 11.23
N GLN A 14 12.03 10.40 11.70
CA GLN A 14 10.74 9.73 11.52
C GLN A 14 9.60 10.55 12.11
N SER A 15 9.76 11.02 13.36
CA SER A 15 8.79 11.90 14.00
C SER A 15 8.59 13.23 13.26
N TYR A 16 9.67 13.82 12.77
CA TYR A 16 9.60 15.04 11.96
C TYR A 16 8.80 14.83 10.68
N TRP A 17 9.08 13.76 9.93
CA TRP A 17 8.37 13.45 8.67
C TRP A 17 6.90 13.17 8.89
N GLU A 18 6.55 12.47 9.96
CA GLU A 18 5.17 12.18 10.30
C GLU A 18 4.39 13.45 10.70
N THR A 19 4.96 14.24 11.60
CA THR A 19 4.34 15.48 12.08
C THR A 19 4.12 16.50 10.96
N ASN A 20 5.11 16.65 10.07
CA ASN A 20 5.07 17.62 8.97
C ASN A 20 4.46 17.06 7.69
N LYS A 21 4.04 15.79 7.67
CA LYS A 21 3.52 15.11 6.47
C LYS A 21 4.45 15.33 5.26
N THR A 22 5.76 15.20 5.49
CA THR A 22 6.83 15.63 4.55
C THR A 22 6.70 15.01 3.16
N PHE A 23 6.15 13.79 3.08
CA PHE A 23 6.03 13.05 1.82
C PHE A 23 4.63 13.07 1.22
N ARG A 24 3.73 13.88 1.79
CA ARG A 24 2.37 14.03 1.27
C ARG A 24 2.40 14.61 -0.14
N SER A 25 1.67 13.96 -1.05
CA SER A 25 1.44 14.46 -2.40
C SER A 25 0.25 15.42 -2.41
N PRO A 26 0.34 16.58 -3.10
CA PRO A 26 -0.82 17.44 -3.29
C PRO A 26 -1.89 16.74 -4.13
N GLU A 27 -3.16 17.10 -3.93
CA GLU A 27 -4.27 16.51 -4.70
C GLU A 27 -4.18 16.83 -6.18
N MET A 28 -3.85 18.08 -6.49
CA MET A 28 -3.67 18.57 -7.85
C MET A 28 -2.28 19.21 -7.99
N PRO A 29 -1.22 18.40 -8.17
CA PRO A 29 0.11 18.93 -8.29
C PRO A 29 0.30 19.72 -9.58
N ALA A 30 0.94 20.88 -9.49
CA ALA A 30 1.45 21.61 -10.64
C ALA A 30 2.77 20.99 -11.13
N GLY A 31 3.04 21.08 -12.43
CA GLY A 31 4.30 20.63 -13.05
C GLY A 31 4.37 19.12 -13.27
N ASP A 32 5.59 18.63 -13.39
CA ASP A 32 5.87 17.23 -13.73
C ASP A 32 5.54 16.28 -12.58
N LYS A 33 4.80 15.24 -12.89
CA LYS A 33 4.31 14.23 -11.95
C LYS A 33 5.07 12.92 -12.14
N VAL A 34 5.39 12.26 -11.04
CA VAL A 34 5.95 10.92 -11.05
C VAL A 34 5.14 10.04 -10.10
N TYR A 35 4.67 8.91 -10.61
CA TYR A 35 3.96 7.91 -9.83
C TYR A 35 4.86 6.70 -9.65
N ILE A 36 5.16 6.35 -8.41
CA ILE A 36 5.99 5.20 -8.06
C ILE A 36 5.17 4.29 -7.16
N LEU A 37 4.89 3.10 -7.64
CA LEU A 37 4.06 2.12 -6.98
C LEU A 37 4.86 0.87 -6.66
N ASP A 38 4.78 0.43 -5.41
CA ASP A 38 5.23 -0.89 -4.99
C ASP A 38 4.11 -1.91 -5.09
N MET A 39 4.49 -3.18 -5.16
CA MET A 39 3.55 -4.26 -4.89
C MET A 39 3.14 -4.22 -3.42
N PHE A 40 1.84 -4.08 -3.17
CA PHE A 40 1.33 -4.04 -1.81
C PHE A 40 1.60 -5.34 -1.06
N PRO A 41 2.09 -5.30 0.18
CA PRO A 41 2.32 -6.50 0.96
C PRO A 41 1.00 -7.16 1.32
N TYR A 42 1.03 -8.49 1.41
CA TYR A 42 -0.07 -9.28 1.92
C TYR A 42 0.05 -9.41 3.45
N PRO A 43 -0.87 -8.86 4.26
CA PRO A 43 -0.73 -8.83 5.71
C PRO A 43 -1.16 -10.15 6.37
N SER A 44 -0.66 -11.29 5.86
CA SER A 44 -1.01 -12.64 6.33
C SER A 44 -0.12 -13.16 7.46
N GLY A 45 0.99 -12.49 7.74
CA GLY A 45 1.96 -12.90 8.75
C GLY A 45 2.15 -11.87 9.86
N ALA A 46 2.94 -12.23 10.86
CA ALA A 46 3.22 -11.38 12.02
C ALA A 46 4.08 -10.13 11.69
N GLY A 47 4.56 -9.98 10.47
CA GLY A 47 5.37 -8.85 10.04
C GLY A 47 6.05 -9.05 8.68
N LEU A 48 6.83 -8.04 8.29
CA LEU A 48 7.60 -8.05 7.05
C LEU A 48 8.71 -9.11 7.09
N HIS A 49 8.97 -9.75 5.98
CA HIS A 49 10.19 -10.52 5.76
C HIS A 49 11.20 -9.70 4.94
N VAL A 50 12.47 -10.16 4.89
CA VAL A 50 13.57 -9.41 4.26
C VAL A 50 13.35 -9.06 2.77
N GLY A 51 12.55 -9.82 2.05
CA GLY A 51 12.21 -9.53 0.66
C GLY A 51 11.35 -8.27 0.47
N HIS A 52 10.56 -7.87 1.46
CA HIS A 52 9.78 -6.64 1.38
C HIS A 52 10.68 -5.39 1.35
N PRO A 53 11.60 -5.18 2.32
CA PRO A 53 12.50 -4.03 2.29
C PRO A 53 13.38 -3.94 1.05
N GLU A 54 13.72 -5.05 0.40
CA GLU A 54 14.53 -5.06 -0.82
C GLU A 54 13.86 -4.23 -1.93
N GLY A 55 12.63 -4.58 -2.31
CA GLY A 55 11.88 -3.86 -3.33
C GLY A 55 11.54 -2.43 -2.90
N TYR A 56 11.06 -2.27 -1.66
CA TYR A 56 10.63 -0.97 -1.13
C TYR A 56 11.78 0.02 -0.98
N THR A 57 13.00 -0.45 -0.73
CA THR A 57 14.18 0.41 -0.72
C THR A 57 14.49 0.96 -2.11
N ALA A 58 14.36 0.14 -3.16
CA ALA A 58 14.62 0.58 -4.53
C ALA A 58 13.63 1.68 -4.96
N THR A 59 12.35 1.51 -4.68
CA THR A 59 11.32 2.50 -5.01
C THR A 59 11.41 3.75 -4.13
N ASP A 60 11.81 3.61 -2.87
CA ASP A 60 12.07 4.76 -1.99
C ASP A 60 13.26 5.60 -2.49
N ILE A 61 14.34 4.98 -2.96
CA ILE A 61 15.46 5.68 -3.58
C ILE A 61 14.98 6.49 -4.80
N GLN A 62 14.18 5.87 -5.68
CA GLN A 62 13.59 6.54 -6.84
C GLN A 62 12.70 7.71 -6.41
N SER A 63 11.86 7.52 -5.42
CA SER A 63 10.96 8.56 -4.91
C SER A 63 11.72 9.75 -4.37
N ARG A 64 12.76 9.53 -3.58
CA ARG A 64 13.62 10.58 -3.04
C ARG A 64 14.38 11.29 -4.15
N TYR A 65 14.94 10.55 -5.11
CA TYR A 65 15.65 11.13 -6.26
C TYR A 65 14.74 12.10 -7.03
N TRP A 66 13.54 11.69 -7.40
CA TRP A 66 12.63 12.53 -8.18
C TRP A 66 12.14 13.75 -7.39
N ARG A 67 11.91 13.61 -6.07
CA ARG A 67 11.61 14.78 -5.21
C ARG A 67 12.77 15.77 -5.19
N MET A 68 14.00 15.29 -5.08
CA MET A 68 15.21 16.17 -5.15
C MET A 68 15.36 16.84 -6.53
N ARG A 69 14.80 16.23 -7.58
CA ARG A 69 14.74 16.82 -8.94
C ARG A 69 13.57 17.79 -9.12
N GLY A 70 12.84 18.12 -8.06
CA GLY A 70 11.71 19.06 -8.10
C GLY A 70 10.43 18.49 -8.71
N LYS A 71 10.31 17.17 -8.87
CA LYS A 71 9.07 16.54 -9.37
C LYS A 71 8.07 16.37 -8.25
N SER A 72 6.78 16.42 -8.60
CA SER A 72 5.70 16.01 -7.70
C SER A 72 5.59 14.48 -7.71
N VAL A 73 5.93 13.85 -6.60
CA VAL A 73 5.98 12.38 -6.50
C VAL A 73 4.82 11.86 -5.68
N LEU A 74 4.02 10.99 -6.30
CA LEU A 74 3.06 10.13 -5.60
C LEU A 74 3.71 8.77 -5.34
N HIS A 75 3.94 8.46 -4.07
CA HIS A 75 4.49 7.18 -3.60
C HIS A 75 3.57 6.63 -2.49
N PRO A 76 2.46 5.99 -2.86
CA PRO A 76 1.50 5.45 -1.90
C PRO A 76 1.95 4.10 -1.37
N MET A 77 1.36 3.69 -0.24
CA MET A 77 1.40 2.33 0.28
C MET A 77 -0.02 1.79 0.39
N GLY A 78 -0.16 0.48 0.33
CA GLY A 78 -1.42 -0.19 0.57
C GLY A 78 -1.20 -1.60 1.09
N TYR A 79 -2.30 -2.31 1.33
CA TYR A 79 -2.28 -3.70 1.80
C TYR A 79 -3.23 -4.54 0.96
N ASP A 80 -2.68 -5.61 0.37
CA ASP A 80 -3.49 -6.64 -0.29
C ASP A 80 -4.07 -7.56 0.79
N ALA A 81 -5.25 -7.19 1.30
CA ALA A 81 -5.73 -7.65 2.59
C ALA A 81 -6.80 -8.77 2.50
N PHE A 82 -7.32 -9.06 1.31
CA PHE A 82 -8.17 -10.22 1.08
C PHE A 82 -7.33 -11.48 0.82
N GLY A 83 -7.84 -12.64 1.24
CA GLY A 83 -7.28 -13.88 0.79
C GLY A 83 -7.45 -15.05 1.72
N LEU A 84 -7.29 -16.25 1.17
CA LEU A 84 -7.44 -17.53 1.83
C LEU A 84 -6.60 -17.69 3.12
N PRO A 85 -5.32 -17.24 3.19
CA PRO A 85 -4.56 -17.35 4.43
C PRO A 85 -5.15 -16.61 5.63
N ALA A 86 -5.82 -15.47 5.41
CA ALA A 86 -6.51 -14.76 6.49
C ALA A 86 -7.75 -15.54 6.96
N GLU A 87 -8.48 -16.17 6.03
CA GLU A 87 -9.65 -17.00 6.34
C GLU A 87 -9.26 -18.28 7.06
N GLU A 88 -8.22 -18.98 6.59
CA GLU A 88 -7.70 -20.19 7.24
C GLU A 88 -7.18 -19.90 8.66
N TYR A 89 -6.52 -18.76 8.84
CA TYR A 89 -6.11 -18.30 10.16
C TYR A 89 -7.31 -18.08 11.08
N ALA A 90 -8.35 -17.43 10.56
CA ALA A 90 -9.59 -17.18 11.29
C ALA A 90 -10.27 -18.49 11.75
N ILE A 91 -10.38 -19.48 10.87
CA ILE A 91 -10.94 -20.79 11.19
C ILE A 91 -10.10 -21.49 12.28
N ARG A 92 -8.78 -21.50 12.11
CA ARG A 92 -7.85 -22.17 13.04
C ARG A 92 -7.81 -21.55 14.43
N THR A 93 -7.96 -20.22 14.52
CA THR A 93 -7.81 -19.46 15.77
C THR A 93 -9.14 -19.02 16.35
N ASN A 94 -10.25 -19.27 15.66
CA ASN A 94 -11.59 -18.75 15.98
C ASN A 94 -11.58 -17.22 16.17
N THR A 95 -10.78 -16.52 15.35
CA THR A 95 -10.67 -15.06 15.36
C THR A 95 -11.22 -14.50 14.05
N PRO A 96 -12.14 -13.53 14.06
CA PRO A 96 -12.65 -12.95 12.82
C PRO A 96 -11.51 -12.45 11.92
N PRO A 97 -11.55 -12.73 10.59
CA PRO A 97 -10.47 -12.34 9.66
C PRO A 97 -10.13 -10.85 9.73
N ARG A 98 -11.12 -10.01 9.92
CA ARG A 98 -10.95 -8.56 10.05
C ARG A 98 -10.02 -8.19 11.19
N VAL A 99 -10.19 -8.80 12.37
CA VAL A 99 -9.42 -8.47 13.56
C VAL A 99 -7.93 -8.78 13.35
N SER A 100 -7.63 -9.97 12.86
CA SER A 100 -6.24 -10.37 12.59
C SER A 100 -5.61 -9.54 11.48
N THR A 101 -6.36 -9.25 10.42
CA THR A 101 -5.88 -8.43 9.30
C THR A 101 -5.57 -7.00 9.74
N GLU A 102 -6.44 -6.35 10.49
CA GLU A 102 -6.21 -5.00 11.02
C GLU A 102 -4.98 -4.94 11.96
N GLN A 103 -4.80 -5.96 12.80
CA GLN A 103 -3.61 -6.07 13.66
C GLN A 103 -2.32 -6.22 12.85
N ASN A 104 -2.35 -7.06 11.82
CA ASN A 104 -1.21 -7.27 10.94
C ASN A 104 -0.88 -6.00 10.15
N ILE A 105 -1.87 -5.30 9.58
CA ILE A 105 -1.71 -4.01 8.91
C ILE A 105 -1.03 -3.00 9.85
N ALA A 106 -1.50 -2.90 11.08
CA ALA A 106 -0.91 -1.99 12.06
C ALA A 106 0.58 -2.31 12.33
N ASN A 107 0.92 -3.60 12.45
CA ASN A 107 2.31 -4.01 12.64
C ASN A 107 3.18 -3.77 11.40
N PHE A 108 2.68 -4.08 10.21
CA PHE A 108 3.38 -3.79 8.94
C PHE A 108 3.63 -2.29 8.78
N THR A 109 2.61 -1.47 9.03
CA THR A 109 2.73 0.00 9.01
C THR A 109 3.82 0.49 9.95
N ARG A 110 3.85 -0.02 11.18
CA ARG A 110 4.87 0.32 12.17
C ARG A 110 6.28 -0.05 11.69
N GLN A 111 6.45 -1.23 11.11
CA GLN A 111 7.74 -1.71 10.59
C GLN A 111 8.20 -0.88 9.38
N LEU A 112 7.31 -0.56 8.44
CA LEU A 112 7.62 0.29 7.29
C LEU A 112 8.01 1.71 7.70
N LYS A 113 7.33 2.28 8.71
CA LYS A 113 7.69 3.58 9.29
C LYS A 113 9.05 3.55 9.97
N MET A 114 9.38 2.46 10.67
CA MET A 114 10.70 2.26 11.29
C MET A 114 11.85 2.24 10.26
N LEU A 115 11.61 1.72 9.05
CA LEU A 115 12.57 1.72 7.96
C LEU A 115 12.73 3.12 7.32
N GLY A 116 11.85 4.06 7.66
CA GLY A 116 11.95 5.46 7.24
C GLY A 116 11.61 5.69 5.78
N PHE A 117 10.83 4.83 5.14
CA PHE A 117 10.39 4.99 3.76
C PHE A 117 9.54 6.24 3.55
N SER A 118 9.69 6.87 2.39
CA SER A 118 9.04 8.13 2.03
C SER A 118 7.65 7.93 1.39
N TYR A 119 6.84 7.07 1.99
CA TYR A 119 5.46 6.87 1.55
C TYR A 119 4.55 8.05 1.92
N ASP A 120 3.56 8.30 1.07
CA ASP A 120 2.43 9.18 1.39
C ASP A 120 1.39 8.40 2.21
N TRP A 121 1.51 8.45 3.52
CA TRP A 121 0.64 7.73 4.46
C TRP A 121 -0.81 8.23 4.46
N GLU A 122 -1.08 9.44 3.95
CA GLU A 122 -2.44 9.97 3.79
C GLU A 122 -3.18 9.27 2.62
N ARG A 123 -2.44 8.60 1.74
CA ARG A 123 -2.98 7.83 0.62
C ARG A 123 -2.79 6.32 0.80
N CYS A 124 -2.62 5.88 2.03
CA CYS A 124 -2.57 4.47 2.36
C CYS A 124 -3.98 3.87 2.29
N LEU A 125 -4.09 2.65 1.78
CA LEU A 125 -5.35 1.93 1.63
C LEU A 125 -5.19 0.44 1.96
N ALA A 126 -6.30 -0.23 2.23
CA ALA A 126 -6.38 -1.68 2.23
C ALA A 126 -7.42 -2.14 1.19
N THR A 127 -7.16 -3.25 0.50
CA THR A 127 -8.14 -3.78 -0.47
C THR A 127 -9.45 -4.20 0.20
N THR A 128 -9.44 -4.37 1.53
CA THR A 128 -10.62 -4.63 2.37
C THR A 128 -11.38 -3.36 2.78
N ASP A 129 -10.91 -2.17 2.43
CA ASP A 129 -11.67 -0.95 2.64
C ASP A 129 -12.92 -0.92 1.77
N ARG A 130 -14.05 -0.52 2.35
CA ARG A 130 -15.34 -0.49 1.64
C ARG A 130 -15.27 0.36 0.38
N GLU A 131 -14.57 1.49 0.44
CA GLU A 131 -14.41 2.40 -0.70
C GLU A 131 -13.55 1.81 -1.82
N TYR A 132 -12.74 0.80 -1.51
CA TYR A 132 -11.97 0.05 -2.47
C TYR A 132 -12.76 -1.13 -3.04
N PHE A 133 -13.20 -2.07 -2.21
CA PHE A 133 -13.78 -3.33 -2.71
C PHE A 133 -15.14 -3.16 -3.40
N ARG A 134 -15.86 -2.07 -3.19
CA ARG A 134 -17.08 -1.78 -3.93
C ARG A 134 -16.87 -1.78 -5.45
N TRP A 135 -15.68 -1.36 -5.90
CA TRP A 135 -15.33 -1.36 -7.31
C TRP A 135 -15.05 -2.77 -7.83
N THR A 136 -14.44 -3.62 -7.03
CA THR A 136 -14.28 -5.05 -7.33
C THR A 136 -15.65 -5.73 -7.47
N GLN A 137 -16.58 -5.44 -6.56
CA GLN A 137 -17.94 -5.94 -6.63
C GLN A 137 -18.67 -5.43 -7.88
N TRP A 138 -18.50 -4.17 -8.22
CA TRP A 138 -19.09 -3.61 -9.44
C TRP A 138 -18.54 -4.27 -10.71
N ILE A 139 -17.24 -4.48 -10.81
CA ILE A 139 -16.62 -5.20 -11.93
C ILE A 139 -17.18 -6.63 -12.01
N PHE A 140 -17.30 -7.32 -10.87
CA PHE A 140 -17.90 -8.66 -10.82
C PHE A 140 -19.32 -8.67 -11.39
N LEU A 141 -20.17 -7.72 -10.99
CA LEU A 141 -21.53 -7.62 -11.49
C LEU A 141 -21.58 -7.37 -13.02
N LEU A 142 -20.69 -6.51 -13.52
CA LEU A 142 -20.59 -6.30 -14.98
C LEU A 142 -20.21 -7.59 -15.71
N LEU A 143 -19.26 -8.36 -15.18
CA LEU A 143 -18.86 -9.65 -15.76
C LEU A 143 -19.97 -10.69 -15.64
N PHE A 144 -20.67 -10.71 -14.51
CA PHE A 144 -21.78 -11.63 -14.26
C PHE A 144 -22.93 -11.42 -15.24
N ASP A 145 -23.25 -10.16 -15.55
CA ASP A 145 -24.30 -9.78 -16.49
C ASP A 145 -23.83 -9.74 -17.96
N THR A 146 -22.63 -10.28 -18.26
CA THR A 146 -22.02 -10.22 -19.58
C THR A 146 -21.60 -11.61 -20.04
N TRP A 147 -21.81 -11.92 -21.29
CA TRP A 147 -21.21 -13.08 -21.96
C TRP A 147 -20.27 -12.63 -23.08
N PHE A 148 -19.31 -13.47 -23.45
CA PHE A 148 -18.41 -13.17 -24.55
C PHE A 148 -18.98 -13.70 -25.85
N ASP A 149 -19.27 -12.80 -26.78
CA ASP A 149 -19.72 -13.12 -28.11
C ASP A 149 -18.52 -13.45 -29.01
N LEU A 150 -18.39 -14.72 -29.36
CA LEU A 150 -17.29 -15.21 -30.19
C LEU A 150 -17.33 -14.70 -31.62
N GLU A 151 -18.52 -14.42 -32.18
CA GLU A 151 -18.66 -13.91 -33.55
C GLU A 151 -18.28 -12.44 -33.61
N GLN A 152 -18.73 -11.65 -32.62
CA GLN A 152 -18.46 -10.22 -32.55
C GLN A 152 -17.16 -9.88 -31.84
N GLN A 153 -16.48 -10.86 -31.23
CA GLN A 153 -15.25 -10.70 -30.45
C GLN A 153 -15.35 -9.60 -29.36
N ARG A 154 -16.49 -9.54 -28.67
CA ARG A 154 -16.75 -8.56 -27.62
C ARG A 154 -17.65 -9.11 -26.52
N GLY A 155 -17.64 -8.45 -25.36
CA GLY A 155 -18.64 -8.67 -24.31
C GLY A 155 -20.00 -8.15 -24.75
N SER A 156 -21.05 -8.96 -24.53
CA SER A 156 -22.44 -8.59 -24.79
C SER A 156 -23.28 -8.82 -23.53
N PRO A 157 -24.27 -7.97 -23.24
CA PRO A 157 -25.12 -8.14 -22.07
C PRO A 157 -25.87 -9.47 -22.12
N LEU A 158 -26.03 -10.10 -20.97
CA LEU A 158 -27.07 -11.12 -20.76
C LEU A 158 -28.42 -10.40 -20.80
N ILE A 159 -29.28 -10.77 -21.71
CA ILE A 159 -30.59 -10.11 -21.97
C ILE A 159 -31.46 -10.11 -20.74
#